data_84c8ac248d5bae0dfe9f6d8fafd0897e
#
_entry.id   84c8ac248d5bae0dfe9f6d8fafd0897e
#
_cell.length_a   1.000
_cell.length_b   1.000
_cell.length_c   1.000
_cell.angle_alpha   90.00
_cell.angle_beta   90.00
_cell.angle_gamma   90.00
#
_symmetry.space_group_name_H-M   'P 1'
#
loop_
_entity.id
_entity.type
_entity.pdbx_description
1 polymer ?
#
loop_
_entity_poly.entity_id
_entity_poly.type
_entity_poly.pdbx_seq_one_letter_code
_entity_poly.pdbx_strand_id
1 'polypeptide(L)'
;PTGQLHLGNYHGALRNWVDLQYQNPCFFFVADFHALTTGYADTEQLPDFTHEMVVDWLAAGLNPGVATLFVQSHVPEHAELHLLLSMITPLSWLERVPTYKDQQAELAEKDLATYGFLGYPLLQSADILLYRPAWVPVGEDQVAHVEITREIARRFNHIFGQETGFEAKAEK
;
A
#
# COMPACT_ATOMS: atom_id res chain seq x y z
N PRO A 1 -0.61 -7.53 7.68
CA PRO A 1 -1.05 -8.39 8.80
C PRO A 1 0.13 -8.77 9.69
N THR A 2 0.43 -7.93 10.68
CA THR A 2 1.56 -8.11 11.63
C THR A 2 1.09 -8.50 13.02
N GLY A 3 -0.18 -8.90 13.19
CA GLY A 3 -0.80 -9.29 14.43
C GLY A 3 -2.31 -9.12 14.41
N GLN A 4 -2.94 -9.38 15.54
CA GLN A 4 -4.39 -9.23 15.70
C GLN A 4 -4.81 -7.76 15.68
N LEU A 5 -5.99 -7.48 15.11
CA LEU A 5 -6.57 -6.15 15.13
C LEU A 5 -7.00 -5.78 16.57
N HIS A 6 -6.90 -4.51 16.89
CA HIS A 6 -7.33 -3.97 18.18
C HIS A 6 -8.27 -2.77 17.98
N LEU A 7 -8.87 -2.29 19.07
CA LEU A 7 -9.83 -1.17 19.02
C LEU A 7 -9.30 0.10 18.34
N GLY A 8 -7.98 0.34 18.39
CA GLY A 8 -7.34 1.44 17.69
C GLY A 8 -7.44 1.31 16.17
N ASN A 9 -7.28 0.11 15.61
CA ASN A 9 -7.47 -0.15 14.18
C ASN A 9 -8.93 0.03 13.77
N TYR A 10 -9.87 -0.41 14.62
CA TYR A 10 -11.30 -0.22 14.37
C TYR A 10 -11.68 1.26 14.30
N HIS A 11 -11.31 2.05 15.31
CA HIS A 11 -11.67 3.47 15.37
C HIS A 11 -10.85 4.34 14.40
N GLY A 12 -9.59 3.97 14.15
CA GLY A 12 -8.69 4.73 13.30
C GLY A 12 -8.95 4.57 11.80
N ALA A 13 -9.41 3.39 11.37
CA ALA A 13 -9.57 3.09 9.95
C ALA A 13 -10.86 2.35 9.62
N LEU A 14 -11.11 1.20 10.25
CA LEU A 14 -12.10 0.23 9.80
C LEU A 14 -13.53 0.79 9.84
N ARG A 15 -13.89 1.53 10.88
CA ARG A 15 -15.19 2.20 10.99
C ARG A 15 -15.44 3.13 9.80
N ASN A 16 -14.45 3.91 9.40
CA ASN A 16 -14.56 4.81 8.26
C ASN A 16 -14.70 4.02 6.94
N TRP A 17 -14.02 2.90 6.80
CA TRP A 17 -14.13 2.04 5.62
C TRP A 17 -15.53 1.45 5.47
N VAL A 18 -16.15 1.04 6.58
CA VAL A 18 -17.53 0.53 6.59
C VAL A 18 -18.51 1.59 6.07
N ASP A 19 -18.32 2.85 6.41
CA ASP A 19 -19.16 3.95 5.92
C ASP A 19 -18.87 4.28 4.45
N LEU A 20 -17.58 4.29 4.05
CA LEU A 20 -17.14 4.65 2.70
C LEU A 20 -17.59 3.64 1.63
N GLN A 21 -17.68 2.34 1.96
CA GLN A 21 -18.04 1.31 0.99
C GLN A 21 -19.45 1.50 0.38
N TYR A 22 -20.35 2.20 1.06
CA TYR A 22 -21.70 2.51 0.55
C TYR A 22 -21.76 3.81 -0.24
N GLN A 23 -20.68 4.59 -0.26
CA GLN A 23 -20.61 5.88 -0.93
C GLN A 23 -19.74 5.82 -2.19
N ASN A 24 -18.81 4.86 -2.26
CA ASN A 24 -17.84 4.74 -3.33
C ASN A 24 -17.57 3.28 -3.68
N PRO A 25 -17.17 2.96 -4.91
CA PRO A 25 -16.50 1.69 -5.20
C PRO A 25 -15.20 1.60 -4.41
N CYS A 26 -15.11 0.66 -3.48
CA CYS A 26 -13.95 0.52 -2.59
C CYS A 26 -13.18 -0.77 -2.85
N PHE A 27 -11.87 -0.67 -2.75
CA PHE A 27 -10.91 -1.77 -2.79
C PHE A 27 -10.17 -1.80 -1.46
N PHE A 28 -10.33 -2.89 -0.71
CA PHE A 28 -9.63 -3.11 0.56
C PHE A 28 -8.85 -4.41 0.47
N PHE A 29 -7.58 -4.37 0.78
CA PHE A 29 -6.75 -5.55 0.69
C PHE A 29 -5.88 -5.75 1.93
N VAL A 30 -5.58 -7.02 2.21
CA VAL A 30 -4.60 -7.40 3.22
C VAL A 30 -3.22 -7.25 2.60
N ALA A 31 -2.42 -6.33 3.14
CA ALA A 31 -1.11 -5.96 2.63
C ALA A 31 -0.02 -6.94 3.13
N ASP A 32 -0.06 -8.17 2.67
CA ASP A 32 0.86 -9.23 3.08
C ASP A 32 2.28 -9.03 2.54
N PHE A 33 2.46 -8.52 1.32
CA PHE A 33 3.79 -8.11 0.84
C PHE A 33 4.41 -7.01 1.69
N HIS A 34 3.62 -6.02 2.13
CA HIS A 34 4.10 -5.01 3.06
C HIS A 34 4.53 -5.61 4.40
N ALA A 35 3.79 -6.57 4.91
CA ALA A 35 4.16 -7.26 6.16
C ALA A 35 5.53 -7.94 6.06
N LEU A 36 5.89 -8.46 4.90
CA LEU A 36 7.18 -9.10 4.66
C LEU A 36 8.36 -8.11 4.67
N THR A 37 8.15 -6.82 4.43
CA THR A 37 9.24 -5.84 4.43
C THR A 37 9.95 -5.72 5.78
N THR A 38 9.25 -6.02 6.88
CA THR A 38 9.77 -6.00 8.26
C THR A 38 9.69 -7.36 8.95
N GLY A 39 8.89 -8.28 8.43
CA GLY A 39 8.62 -9.61 9.02
C GLY A 39 9.14 -10.78 8.19
N TYR A 40 10.07 -10.56 7.28
CA TYR A 40 10.58 -11.58 6.37
C TYR A 40 11.26 -12.79 7.05
N ALA A 41 11.76 -12.60 8.26
CA ALA A 41 12.47 -13.65 9.01
C ALA A 41 11.52 -14.61 9.75
N ASP A 42 10.27 -14.21 9.99
CA ASP A 42 9.26 -15.01 10.69
C ASP A 42 7.91 -14.87 9.96
N THR A 43 7.63 -15.81 9.09
CA THR A 43 6.46 -15.79 8.22
C THR A 43 5.42 -16.86 8.56
N GLU A 44 5.67 -17.71 9.57
CA GLU A 44 4.82 -18.86 9.88
C GLU A 44 3.38 -18.44 10.21
N GLN A 45 3.21 -17.33 10.92
CA GLN A 45 1.90 -16.84 11.35
C GLN A 45 1.21 -15.91 10.32
N LEU A 46 1.89 -15.55 9.25
CA LEU A 46 1.35 -14.59 8.26
C LEU A 46 0.02 -15.05 7.63
N PRO A 47 -0.15 -16.35 7.26
CA PRO A 47 -1.43 -16.83 6.75
C PRO A 47 -2.56 -16.74 7.79
N ASP A 48 -2.29 -17.07 9.05
CA ASP A 48 -3.28 -17.01 10.12
C ASP A 48 -3.70 -15.56 10.41
N PHE A 49 -2.74 -14.64 10.52
CA PHE A 49 -3.05 -13.21 10.68
C PHE A 49 -3.81 -12.62 9.48
N THR A 50 -3.50 -13.07 8.27
CA THR A 50 -4.25 -12.69 7.07
C THR A 50 -5.70 -13.13 7.17
N HIS A 51 -5.94 -14.38 7.57
CA HIS A 51 -7.27 -14.93 7.73
C HIS A 51 -8.03 -14.20 8.86
N GLU A 52 -7.44 -14.05 10.04
CA GLU A 52 -8.05 -13.36 11.19
C GLU A 52 -8.42 -11.91 10.84
N MET A 53 -7.56 -11.20 10.14
CA MET A 53 -7.83 -9.83 9.69
C MET A 53 -9.06 -9.75 8.80
N VAL A 54 -9.23 -10.68 7.86
CA VAL A 54 -10.44 -10.72 7.00
C VAL A 54 -11.69 -11.04 7.82
N VAL A 55 -11.59 -11.97 8.78
CA VAL A 55 -12.70 -12.29 9.70
C VAL A 55 -13.12 -11.04 10.48
N ASP A 56 -12.17 -10.31 11.03
CA ASP A 56 -12.44 -9.07 11.78
C ASP A 56 -13.07 -7.99 10.89
N TRP A 57 -12.62 -7.86 9.65
CA TRP A 57 -13.21 -6.91 8.69
C TRP A 57 -14.68 -7.23 8.40
N LEU A 58 -14.99 -8.49 8.17
CA LEU A 58 -16.37 -8.95 7.93
C LEU A 58 -17.24 -8.76 9.19
N ALA A 59 -16.69 -9.08 10.37
CA ALA A 59 -17.38 -8.89 11.65
C ALA A 59 -17.64 -7.41 11.96
N ALA A 60 -16.74 -6.51 11.54
CA ALA A 60 -16.91 -5.07 11.69
C ALA A 60 -17.91 -4.45 10.71
N GLY A 61 -18.32 -5.17 9.67
CA GLY A 61 -19.33 -4.75 8.71
C GLY A 61 -18.85 -4.45 7.30
N LEU A 62 -17.60 -4.78 6.94
CA LEU A 62 -17.21 -4.76 5.52
C LEU A 62 -17.98 -5.85 4.77
N ASN A 63 -18.59 -5.44 3.66
CA ASN A 63 -19.47 -6.28 2.87
C ASN A 63 -18.86 -6.60 1.50
N PRO A 64 -18.47 -7.85 1.24
CA PRO A 64 -17.88 -8.25 -0.05
C PRO A 64 -18.86 -8.19 -1.23
N GLY A 65 -20.16 -8.02 -0.96
CA GLY A 65 -21.15 -7.76 -2.01
C GLY A 65 -21.17 -6.29 -2.48
N VAL A 66 -20.48 -5.39 -1.76
CA VAL A 66 -20.46 -3.94 -2.04
C VAL A 66 -19.03 -3.47 -2.34
N ALA A 67 -18.05 -3.92 -1.55
CA ALA A 67 -16.63 -3.59 -1.71
C ALA A 67 -15.85 -4.80 -2.23
N THR A 68 -14.74 -4.54 -2.91
CA THR A 68 -13.79 -5.58 -3.31
C THR A 68 -12.79 -5.82 -2.19
N LEU A 69 -12.80 -7.04 -1.63
CA LEU A 69 -11.86 -7.46 -0.59
C LEU A 69 -10.92 -8.52 -1.17
N PHE A 70 -9.61 -8.37 -0.97
CA PHE A 70 -8.62 -9.31 -1.49
C PHE A 70 -7.32 -9.31 -0.67
N VAL A 71 -6.41 -10.22 -1.00
CA VAL A 71 -5.05 -10.28 -0.46
C VAL A 71 -4.10 -9.75 -1.52
N GLN A 72 -3.20 -8.86 -1.16
CA GLN A 72 -2.28 -8.19 -2.09
C GLN A 72 -1.50 -9.18 -2.97
N SER A 73 -0.96 -10.23 -2.38
CA SER A 73 -0.18 -11.26 -3.11
C SER A 73 -1.01 -12.08 -4.10
N HIS A 74 -2.33 -12.07 -4.01
CA HIS A 74 -3.21 -12.74 -4.97
C HIS A 74 -3.41 -11.92 -6.26
N VAL A 75 -2.90 -10.69 -6.29
CA VAL A 75 -2.88 -9.80 -7.47
C VAL A 75 -1.40 -9.49 -7.78
N PRO A 76 -0.71 -10.33 -8.56
CA PRO A 76 0.74 -10.20 -8.79
C PRO A 76 1.15 -8.88 -9.44
N GLU A 77 0.22 -8.18 -10.07
CA GLU A 77 0.42 -6.87 -10.70
C GLU A 77 0.91 -5.80 -9.72
N HIS A 78 0.63 -5.94 -8.42
CA HIS A 78 1.22 -5.09 -7.38
C HIS A 78 2.76 -5.17 -7.38
N ALA A 79 3.29 -6.40 -7.41
CA ALA A 79 4.73 -6.63 -7.45
C ALA A 79 5.33 -6.26 -8.81
N GLU A 80 4.63 -6.55 -9.89
CA GLU A 80 5.07 -6.20 -11.26
C GLU A 80 5.16 -4.69 -11.43
N LEU A 81 4.12 -3.95 -11.03
CA LEU A 81 4.13 -2.49 -11.11
C LEU A 81 5.19 -1.89 -10.18
N HIS A 82 5.37 -2.43 -8.97
CA HIS A 82 6.46 -2.03 -8.07
C HIS A 82 7.82 -2.17 -8.77
N LEU A 83 8.07 -3.30 -9.41
CA LEU A 83 9.31 -3.54 -10.15
C LEU A 83 9.51 -2.50 -11.27
N LEU A 84 8.48 -2.26 -12.09
CA LEU A 84 8.56 -1.28 -13.19
C LEU A 84 8.79 0.14 -12.67
N LEU A 85 8.10 0.56 -11.62
CA LEU A 85 8.28 1.87 -11.01
C LEU A 85 9.68 2.01 -10.37
N SER A 86 10.29 0.92 -9.90
CA SER A 86 11.64 0.93 -9.32
C SER A 86 12.71 1.34 -10.34
N MET A 87 12.47 1.12 -11.64
CA MET A 87 13.39 1.50 -12.72
C MET A 87 13.49 3.02 -12.92
N ILE A 88 12.47 3.76 -12.48
CA ILE A 88 12.39 5.20 -12.69
C ILE A 88 12.44 6.03 -11.41
N THR A 89 12.34 5.41 -10.24
CA THR A 89 12.27 6.12 -8.95
C THR A 89 13.67 6.32 -8.38
N PRO A 90 14.13 7.58 -8.17
CA PRO A 90 15.42 7.84 -7.54
C PRO A 90 15.47 7.35 -6.09
N LEU A 91 16.55 6.66 -5.70
CA LEU A 91 16.76 6.18 -4.33
C LEU A 91 16.66 7.31 -3.31
N SER A 92 17.19 8.48 -3.63
CA SER A 92 17.14 9.66 -2.75
C SER A 92 15.73 10.14 -2.41
N TRP A 93 14.72 9.75 -3.18
CA TRP A 93 13.32 10.04 -2.85
C TRP A 93 12.84 9.13 -1.73
N LEU A 94 13.17 7.84 -1.78
CA LEU A 94 12.81 6.85 -0.78
C LEU A 94 13.54 7.11 0.55
N GLU A 95 14.82 7.43 0.49
CA GLU A 95 15.65 7.74 1.66
C GLU A 95 15.20 9.00 2.42
N ARG A 96 14.47 9.90 1.77
CA ARG A 96 13.93 11.12 2.38
C ARG A 96 12.58 10.95 3.05
N VAL A 97 11.91 9.83 2.82
CA VAL A 97 10.63 9.55 3.50
C VAL A 97 10.89 9.46 5.02
N PRO A 98 10.27 10.29 5.85
CA PRO A 98 10.55 10.37 7.29
C PRO A 98 10.44 9.01 7.98
N THR A 99 9.40 8.25 7.66
CA THR A 99 9.12 6.93 8.22
C THR A 99 10.28 5.95 8.08
N TYR A 100 11.09 6.04 7.02
CA TYR A 100 12.25 5.18 6.81
C TYR A 100 13.30 5.36 7.92
N LYS A 101 13.64 6.62 8.24
CA LYS A 101 14.63 6.95 9.27
C LYS A 101 14.15 6.66 10.67
N ASP A 102 12.88 6.99 10.94
CA ASP A 102 12.27 6.80 12.25
C ASP A 102 12.17 5.30 12.58
N GLN A 103 11.69 4.49 11.63
CA GLN A 103 11.59 3.05 11.80
C GLN A 103 12.95 2.35 11.88
N GLN A 104 13.98 2.82 11.18
CA GLN A 104 15.33 2.29 11.36
C GLN A 104 15.84 2.50 12.79
N ALA A 105 15.53 3.63 13.41
CA ALA A 105 15.91 3.91 14.79
C ALA A 105 15.12 3.07 15.81
N GLU A 106 13.81 2.90 15.57
CA GLU A 106 12.92 2.14 16.48
C GLU A 106 13.14 0.62 16.39
N LEU A 107 13.50 0.11 15.22
CA LEU A 107 13.66 -1.32 14.93
C LEU A 107 15.14 -1.71 14.78
N ALA A 108 16.03 -1.05 15.50
CA ALA A 108 17.48 -1.26 15.41
C ALA A 108 17.94 -2.72 15.66
N GLU A 109 17.11 -3.53 16.34
CA GLU A 109 17.37 -4.97 16.56
C GLU A 109 17.07 -5.83 15.32
N LYS A 110 16.33 -5.31 14.34
CA LYS A 110 16.04 -5.98 13.09
C LYS A 110 16.98 -5.45 12.00
N ASP A 111 17.54 -6.33 11.20
CA ASP A 111 18.30 -5.92 10.00
C ASP A 111 17.32 -5.40 8.94
N LEU A 112 16.99 -4.12 9.03
CA LEU A 112 16.09 -3.43 8.08
C LEU A 112 16.84 -2.66 7.00
N ALA A 113 18.15 -2.79 6.90
CA ALA A 113 18.95 -2.19 5.82
C ALA A 113 18.77 -2.97 4.50
N THR A 114 17.54 -3.35 4.18
CA THR A 114 17.18 -4.12 2.99
C THR A 114 16.52 -3.23 1.94
N TYR A 115 16.62 -3.63 0.67
CA TYR A 115 15.88 -2.99 -0.42
C TYR A 115 14.37 -3.07 -0.20
N GLY A 116 13.86 -4.20 0.29
CA GLY A 116 12.42 -4.36 0.57
C GLY A 116 11.89 -3.33 1.55
N PHE A 117 12.65 -3.04 2.61
CA PHE A 117 12.26 -2.02 3.58
C PHE A 117 12.37 -0.59 3.02
N LEU A 118 13.46 -0.27 2.32
CA LEU A 118 13.60 1.02 1.63
C LEU A 118 12.52 1.20 0.56
N GLY A 119 12.12 0.13 -0.12
CA GLY A 119 11.13 0.11 -1.17
C GLY A 119 9.67 0.14 -0.70
N TYR A 120 9.41 0.12 0.61
CA TYR A 120 8.04 0.15 1.16
C TYR A 120 7.17 1.28 0.58
N PRO A 121 7.62 2.55 0.54
CA PRO A 121 6.81 3.63 -0.04
C PRO A 121 6.55 3.46 -1.54
N LEU A 122 7.46 2.80 -2.25
CA LEU A 122 7.30 2.50 -3.66
C LEU A 122 6.29 1.38 -3.90
N LEU A 123 6.28 0.35 -3.05
CA LEU A 123 5.25 -0.69 -3.11
C LEU A 123 3.86 -0.10 -2.83
N GLN A 124 3.75 0.79 -1.85
CA GLN A 124 2.51 1.52 -1.58
C GLN A 124 2.08 2.40 -2.77
N SER A 125 3.04 3.01 -3.45
CA SER A 125 2.76 3.76 -4.68
C SER A 125 2.22 2.85 -5.79
N ALA A 126 2.75 1.65 -5.94
CA ALA A 126 2.23 0.66 -6.88
C ALA A 126 0.79 0.25 -6.52
N ASP A 127 0.52 -0.02 -5.24
CA ASP A 127 -0.82 -0.35 -4.73
C ASP A 127 -1.85 0.73 -5.09
N ILE A 128 -1.48 1.99 -4.96
CA ILE A 128 -2.35 3.12 -5.26
C ILE A 128 -2.53 3.28 -6.77
N LEU A 129 -1.43 3.35 -7.52
CA LEU A 129 -1.46 3.68 -8.95
C LEU A 129 -2.09 2.59 -9.80
N LEU A 130 -2.03 1.32 -9.37
CA LEU A 130 -2.64 0.19 -10.05
C LEU A 130 -4.15 0.37 -10.25
N TYR A 131 -4.83 0.93 -9.26
CA TYR A 131 -6.29 1.12 -9.26
C TYR A 131 -6.72 2.53 -9.64
N ARG A 132 -5.80 3.50 -9.76
CA ARG A 132 -6.09 4.89 -10.10
C ARG A 132 -7.23 5.50 -9.24
N PRO A 133 -7.19 5.39 -7.91
CA PRO A 133 -8.28 5.81 -7.06
C PRO A 133 -8.44 7.32 -7.06
N ALA A 134 -9.68 7.80 -6.94
CA ALA A 134 -9.98 9.22 -6.70
C ALA A 134 -9.61 9.64 -5.27
N TRP A 135 -9.72 8.71 -4.31
CA TRP A 135 -9.49 8.96 -2.89
C TRP A 135 -8.67 7.82 -2.27
N VAL A 136 -7.68 8.20 -1.47
CA VAL A 136 -6.88 7.28 -0.65
C VAL A 136 -6.94 7.81 0.78
N PRO A 137 -7.86 7.32 1.61
CA PRO A 137 -7.95 7.74 3.02
C PRO A 137 -6.75 7.19 3.79
N VAL A 138 -5.95 8.08 4.35
CA VAL A 138 -4.75 7.73 5.13
C VAL A 138 -4.68 8.53 6.42
N GLY A 139 -3.95 8.00 7.42
CA GLY A 139 -3.54 8.75 8.58
C GLY A 139 -2.51 9.84 8.23
N GLU A 140 -2.31 10.78 9.15
CA GLU A 140 -1.37 11.90 8.97
C GLU A 140 0.08 11.41 8.75
N ASP A 141 0.45 10.30 9.38
CA ASP A 141 1.74 9.62 9.25
C ASP A 141 2.00 9.09 7.82
N GLN A 142 0.97 8.87 7.03
CA GLN A 142 1.06 8.34 5.66
C GLN A 142 1.03 9.44 4.57
N VAL A 143 0.89 10.71 4.93
CA VAL A 143 0.82 11.82 3.96
C VAL A 143 2.08 11.86 3.08
N ALA A 144 3.26 11.67 3.65
CA ALA A 144 4.51 11.65 2.89
C ALA A 144 4.55 10.53 1.83
N HIS A 145 3.92 9.38 2.09
CA HIS A 145 3.83 8.27 1.14
C HIS A 145 2.86 8.59 -0.02
N VAL A 146 1.78 9.30 0.26
CA VAL A 146 0.87 9.77 -0.81
C VAL A 146 1.52 10.84 -1.67
N GLU A 147 2.31 11.73 -1.07
CA GLU A 147 3.05 12.75 -1.84
C GLU A 147 4.13 12.12 -2.74
N ILE A 148 4.91 11.17 -2.25
CA ILE A 148 5.89 10.47 -3.11
C ILE A 148 5.19 9.69 -4.25
N THR A 149 4.01 9.14 -4.00
CA THR A 149 3.19 8.49 -5.05
C THR A 149 2.85 9.47 -6.17
N ARG A 150 2.47 10.71 -5.84
CA ARG A 150 2.21 11.77 -6.84
C ARG A 150 3.46 12.14 -7.63
N GLU A 151 4.61 12.24 -6.96
CA GLU A 151 5.88 12.54 -7.64
C GLU A 151 6.29 11.40 -8.61
N ILE A 152 6.10 10.13 -8.20
CA ILE A 152 6.36 8.97 -9.06
C ILE A 152 5.44 9.00 -10.30
N ALA A 153 4.14 9.27 -10.11
CA ALA A 153 3.20 9.39 -11.21
C ALA A 153 3.57 10.53 -12.18
N ARG A 154 3.95 11.71 -11.66
CA ARG A 154 4.42 12.83 -12.47
C ARG A 154 5.67 12.48 -13.26
N ARG A 155 6.62 11.80 -12.62
CA ARG A 155 7.85 11.34 -13.28
C ARG A 155 7.55 10.32 -14.38
N PHE A 156 6.67 9.36 -14.12
CA PHE A 156 6.22 8.40 -15.13
C PHE A 156 5.62 9.13 -16.33
N ASN A 157 4.69 10.05 -16.11
CA ASN A 157 4.06 10.82 -17.18
C ASN A 157 5.06 11.71 -17.91
N HIS A 158 6.04 12.28 -17.22
CA HIS A 158 7.11 13.08 -17.85
C HIS A 158 7.99 12.22 -18.77
N ILE A 159 8.32 11.01 -18.38
CA ILE A 159 9.20 10.12 -19.16
C ILE A 159 8.44 9.50 -20.34
N PHE A 160 7.23 8.99 -20.12
CA PHE A 160 6.50 8.17 -21.07
C PHE A 160 5.32 8.91 -21.73
N GLY A 161 4.81 9.98 -21.12
CA GLY A 161 3.69 10.78 -21.62
C GLY A 161 4.04 11.75 -22.76
N GLN A 162 5.29 11.75 -23.22
CA GLN A 162 5.73 12.58 -24.37
C GLN A 162 5.22 12.05 -25.73
N GLU A 163 4.66 10.85 -25.76
CA GLU A 163 4.11 10.26 -26.97
C GLU A 163 2.86 11.02 -27.40
N THR A 164 2.78 11.37 -28.70
CA THR A 164 1.61 12.05 -29.25
C THR A 164 0.34 11.21 -29.03
N GLY A 165 -0.67 11.81 -28.40
CA GLY A 165 -1.92 11.14 -28.08
C GLY A 165 -1.87 10.23 -26.85
N PHE A 166 -0.84 10.37 -25.98
CA PHE A 166 -0.71 9.62 -24.72
C PHE A 166 -1.96 9.78 -23.85
N GLU A 167 -2.45 11.01 -23.64
CA GLU A 167 -3.66 11.27 -22.84
C GLU A 167 -4.89 10.54 -23.38
N ALA A 168 -5.10 10.58 -24.69
CA ALA A 168 -6.22 9.88 -25.34
C ALA A 168 -6.10 8.34 -25.25
N LYS A 169 -4.87 7.80 -25.09
CA LYS A 169 -4.64 6.37 -24.86
C LYS A 169 -4.82 6.00 -23.38
N ALA A 170 -4.47 6.91 -22.47
CA ALA A 170 -4.56 6.68 -21.03
C ALA A 170 -6.01 6.76 -20.50
N GLU A 171 -6.93 7.40 -21.23
CA GLU A 171 -8.35 7.51 -20.88
C GLU A 171 -9.20 6.31 -21.32
N LYS A 172 -8.62 5.36 -22.06
CA LYS A 172 -9.28 4.11 -22.50
C LYS A 172 -8.96 2.94 -21.60
#